data_8adf336bb60b5440928073c90db93557
#
_entry.id   8adf336bb60b5440928073c90db93557
#
_cell.length_a   1.000
_cell.length_b   1.000
_cell.length_c   1.000
_cell.angle_alpha   90.00
_cell.angle_beta   90.00
_cell.angle_gamma   90.00
#
_symmetry.space_group_name_H-M   'P 1'
#
loop_
_entity.id
_entity.type
_entity.pdbx_description
1 polymer ?
#
loop_
_entity_poly.entity_id
_entity_poly.type
_entity_poly.pdbx_seq_one_letter_code
_entity_poly.pdbx_strand_id
1 'polypeptide(L)'
;VSNVFNWQLGRDMDYPYDAAFPREQFAFVFNLNRCIGCQSCTMACKSTWTFSRGQENMWWNNVETKPYGGYPHHWDVKILDLLERANPGGQNWDTKTPNPKGPYGKFNGKTIFEAAKMNVSPEGAQKALGYLPTDEEWSAPNRYEDHPVGSEKGVKGQGFKGGESLPQHKTWFFYLARICNHCSYPACLAACPRNAIYKRPEDGIVLIDQERCRGYRKCLEACPYKKSLYRGTTRTSEKCIACFPRVEGRDQHGGGLPMQTRCMAACIGHIRLQGLVEMNQDGTWKENRHSPLYYLIHVAKVALPLYPQFGTEPNGYYIPPRWVPRTYLQQMFGPGVDAAIEKYSAPDRELLAVLQLFGKDHRICFRYEIKEGPKVFETEVRGKKFELYNDTIIGYAKDGTKIIETTVEEPLHIRPDKHANSI
;
A
#
# COMPACT_ATOMS: atom_id res chain seq x y z
N VAL A 1 10.13 -22.76 11.23
CA VAL A 1 10.42 -21.32 11.35
C VAL A 1 11.67 -21.05 10.53
N SER A 2 11.56 -20.24 9.51
CA SER A 2 12.68 -19.81 8.68
C SER A 2 13.20 -18.47 9.19
N ASN A 3 14.52 -18.28 9.24
CA ASN A 3 15.10 -16.97 9.43
C ASN A 3 15.22 -16.33 8.04
N VAL A 4 14.61 -15.16 7.84
CA VAL A 4 14.52 -14.48 6.54
C VAL A 4 14.98 -13.04 6.67
N PHE A 5 15.69 -12.56 5.65
CA PHE A 5 16.06 -11.15 5.59
C PHE A 5 14.88 -10.31 5.09
N ASN A 6 14.48 -9.33 5.90
CA ASN A 6 13.45 -8.36 5.52
C ASN A 6 14.12 -7.02 5.20
N TRP A 7 14.19 -6.68 3.91
CA TRP A 7 14.89 -5.49 3.47
C TRP A 7 14.22 -4.18 3.92
N GLN A 8 12.89 -4.19 4.16
CA GLN A 8 12.18 -3.03 4.68
C GLN A 8 12.51 -2.77 6.15
N LEU A 9 12.82 -3.81 6.91
CA LEU A 9 13.26 -3.72 8.31
C LEU A 9 14.78 -3.58 8.47
N GLY A 10 15.55 -3.84 7.42
CA GLY A 10 17.02 -3.82 7.44
C GLY A 10 17.66 -4.91 8.31
N ARG A 11 16.96 -6.01 8.57
CA ARG A 11 17.43 -7.12 9.41
C ARG A 11 16.77 -8.45 9.06
N ASP A 12 17.36 -9.51 9.59
CA ASP A 12 16.73 -10.82 9.63
C ASP A 12 15.58 -10.84 10.64
N MET A 13 14.56 -11.64 10.36
CA MET A 13 13.44 -11.90 11.24
C MET A 13 12.99 -13.36 11.16
N ASP A 14 12.29 -13.82 12.18
CA ASP A 14 11.62 -15.11 12.16
C ASP A 14 10.33 -15.06 11.32
N TYR A 15 10.22 -15.96 10.34
CA TYR A 15 8.99 -16.18 9.60
C TYR A 15 8.52 -17.62 9.78
N PRO A 16 7.27 -17.87 10.24
CA PRO A 16 6.81 -19.20 10.63
C PRO A 16 6.36 -20.10 9.47
N TYR A 17 6.88 -19.85 8.27
CA TYR A 17 6.63 -20.64 7.07
C TYR A 17 7.86 -20.62 6.15
N ASP A 18 7.85 -21.43 5.10
CA ASP A 18 8.92 -21.42 4.11
C ASP A 18 8.82 -20.15 3.25
N ALA A 19 9.94 -19.46 3.09
CA ALA A 19 10.03 -18.33 2.19
C ALA A 19 10.10 -18.84 0.75
N ALA A 20 9.25 -18.28 -0.11
CA ALA A 20 9.24 -18.55 -1.54
C ALA A 20 9.35 -17.23 -2.30
N PHE A 21 10.39 -17.09 -3.11
CA PHE A 21 10.61 -15.91 -3.93
C PHE A 21 10.17 -16.18 -5.36
N PRO A 22 9.29 -15.32 -5.92
CA PRO A 22 8.85 -15.45 -7.30
C PRO A 22 9.93 -14.97 -8.26
N ARG A 23 9.77 -15.26 -9.55
CA ARG A 23 10.63 -14.71 -10.61
C ARG A 23 10.45 -13.19 -10.74
N GLU A 24 9.21 -12.74 -10.68
CA GLU A 24 8.83 -11.33 -10.63
C GLU A 24 7.90 -11.10 -9.44
N GLN A 25 7.91 -9.92 -8.88
CA GLN A 25 7.01 -9.54 -7.80
C GLN A 25 6.05 -8.48 -8.28
N PHE A 26 4.75 -8.76 -8.17
CA PHE A 26 3.69 -7.77 -8.28
C PHE A 26 3.86 -6.71 -7.20
N ALA A 27 3.94 -5.45 -7.61
CA ALA A 27 4.01 -4.32 -6.71
C ALA A 27 3.24 -3.12 -7.27
N PHE A 28 2.92 -2.16 -6.40
CA PHE A 28 2.23 -0.95 -6.81
C PHE A 28 2.62 0.25 -5.96
N VAL A 29 2.45 1.44 -6.54
CA VAL A 29 2.61 2.72 -5.86
C VAL A 29 1.30 3.52 -5.96
N PHE A 30 0.84 4.08 -4.83
CA PHE A 30 -0.29 4.99 -4.77
C PHE A 30 0.15 6.37 -4.29
N ASN A 31 -0.07 7.38 -5.12
CA ASN A 31 0.21 8.77 -4.76
C ASN A 31 -0.98 9.35 -3.98
N LEU A 32 -0.87 9.40 -2.66
CA LEU A 32 -1.94 9.86 -1.78
C LEU A 32 -2.19 11.37 -1.86
N ASN A 33 -1.27 12.13 -2.46
CA ASN A 33 -1.45 13.57 -2.65
C ASN A 33 -2.56 13.91 -3.67
N ARG A 34 -2.95 12.95 -4.51
CA ARG A 34 -3.94 13.14 -5.58
C ARG A 34 -5.25 12.39 -5.34
N CYS A 35 -5.34 11.57 -4.29
CA CYS A 35 -6.56 10.82 -4.02
C CYS A 35 -7.68 11.73 -3.57
N ILE A 36 -8.83 11.67 -4.24
CA ILE A 36 -10.04 12.45 -3.94
C ILE A 36 -11.14 11.63 -3.29
N GLY A 37 -10.88 10.37 -2.93
CA GLY A 37 -11.86 9.49 -2.26
C GLY A 37 -13.08 9.10 -3.13
N CYS A 38 -13.03 9.25 -4.44
CA CYS A 38 -14.18 9.07 -5.34
C CYS A 38 -14.75 7.63 -5.43
N GLN A 39 -14.08 6.63 -4.85
CA GLN A 39 -14.49 5.22 -4.83
C GLN A 39 -14.62 4.51 -6.20
N SER A 40 -14.28 5.16 -7.33
CA SER A 40 -14.32 4.52 -8.65
C SER A 40 -13.50 3.23 -8.71
N CYS A 41 -12.35 3.21 -8.06
CA CYS A 41 -11.51 2.01 -7.96
C CYS A 41 -12.16 0.89 -7.13
N THR A 42 -12.93 1.26 -6.09
CA THR A 42 -13.69 0.33 -5.25
C THR A 42 -14.80 -0.31 -6.06
N MET A 43 -15.58 0.50 -6.79
CA MET A 43 -16.67 0.02 -7.62
C MET A 43 -16.19 -0.81 -8.81
N ALA A 44 -15.08 -0.42 -9.46
CA ALA A 44 -14.49 -1.21 -10.54
C ALA A 44 -14.05 -2.60 -10.08
N CYS A 45 -13.49 -2.72 -8.88
CA CYS A 45 -13.16 -4.01 -8.29
C CYS A 45 -14.43 -4.81 -7.94
N LYS A 46 -15.40 -4.15 -7.30
CA LYS A 46 -16.67 -4.74 -6.86
C LYS A 46 -17.44 -5.34 -8.03
N SER A 47 -17.65 -4.57 -9.09
CA SER A 47 -18.40 -5.00 -10.27
C SER A 47 -17.71 -6.09 -11.10
N THR A 48 -16.39 -6.21 -10.98
CA THR A 48 -15.63 -7.23 -11.73
C THR A 48 -15.52 -8.55 -10.97
N TRP A 49 -15.33 -8.52 -9.65
CA TRP A 49 -14.88 -9.70 -8.89
C TRP A 49 -15.77 -10.10 -7.71
N THR A 50 -16.53 -9.19 -7.11
CA THR A 50 -17.25 -9.44 -5.86
C THR A 50 -18.73 -9.07 -5.94
N PHE A 51 -19.38 -9.47 -7.01
CA PHE A 51 -20.79 -9.16 -7.29
C PHE A 51 -21.75 -10.36 -7.08
N SER A 52 -21.22 -11.52 -6.72
CA SER A 52 -22.02 -12.73 -6.53
C SER A 52 -22.68 -12.76 -5.15
N ARG A 53 -23.72 -13.61 -5.00
CA ARG A 53 -24.41 -13.83 -3.73
C ARG A 53 -23.44 -14.20 -2.61
N GLY A 54 -23.56 -13.53 -1.47
CA GLY A 54 -22.66 -13.71 -0.32
C GLY A 54 -21.37 -12.90 -0.40
N GLN A 55 -21.23 -12.04 -1.41
CA GLN A 55 -20.13 -11.10 -1.55
C GLN A 55 -20.57 -9.63 -1.39
N GLU A 56 -21.79 -9.38 -0.95
CA GLU A 56 -22.40 -8.04 -0.86
C GLU A 56 -21.49 -7.08 -0.07
N ASN A 57 -20.95 -7.55 1.05
CA ASN A 57 -20.07 -6.80 1.94
C ASN A 57 -18.58 -7.12 1.75
N MET A 58 -18.19 -7.71 0.61
CA MET A 58 -16.79 -8.01 0.30
C MET A 58 -16.16 -6.89 -0.52
N TRP A 59 -15.33 -6.10 0.10
CA TRP A 59 -14.60 -4.99 -0.52
C TRP A 59 -13.11 -5.30 -0.58
N TRP A 60 -12.69 -5.97 -1.66
CA TRP A 60 -11.28 -6.28 -1.88
C TRP A 60 -10.44 -5.02 -2.06
N ASN A 61 -10.99 -4.01 -2.72
CA ASN A 61 -10.44 -2.66 -2.75
C ASN A 61 -11.39 -1.74 -2.00
N ASN A 62 -10.86 -0.86 -1.17
CA ASN A 62 -11.60 0.21 -0.51
C ASN A 62 -10.73 1.45 -0.41
N VAL A 63 -11.37 2.59 -0.22
CA VAL A 63 -10.71 3.85 0.13
C VAL A 63 -11.29 4.31 1.45
N GLU A 64 -10.45 4.62 2.41
CA GLU A 64 -10.85 5.04 3.74
C GLU A 64 -10.27 6.41 4.08
N THR A 65 -11.00 7.21 4.86
CA THR A 65 -10.52 8.49 5.35
C THR A 65 -9.74 8.30 6.64
N LYS A 66 -8.48 8.69 6.65
CA LYS A 66 -7.65 8.68 7.85
C LYS A 66 -7.61 10.07 8.49
N PRO A 67 -7.62 10.14 9.84
CA PRO A 67 -7.42 9.03 10.80
C PRO A 67 -8.68 8.24 11.17
N TYR A 68 -9.86 8.61 10.70
CA TYR A 68 -11.15 8.18 11.28
C TYR A 68 -11.68 6.84 10.73
N GLY A 69 -11.46 6.56 9.46
CA GLY A 69 -12.08 5.42 8.78
C GLY A 69 -11.30 4.12 8.90
N GLY A 70 -11.88 3.08 8.35
CA GLY A 70 -11.25 1.77 8.21
C GLY A 70 -12.25 0.69 7.83
N TYR A 71 -11.77 -0.33 7.13
CA TYR A 71 -12.52 -1.54 6.81
C TYR A 71 -11.65 -2.77 7.06
N PRO A 72 -11.83 -3.42 8.21
CA PRO A 72 -12.74 -3.12 9.32
C PRO A 72 -12.33 -1.84 10.06
N HIS A 73 -13.23 -1.27 10.86
CA HIS A 73 -12.97 -0.07 11.63
C HIS A 73 -11.77 -0.24 12.55
N HIS A 74 -10.91 0.78 12.59
CA HIS A 74 -9.73 0.85 13.49
C HIS A 74 -8.76 -0.35 13.38
N TRP A 75 -8.73 -1.02 12.22
CA TRP A 75 -7.89 -2.20 12.01
C TRP A 75 -6.42 -1.96 12.33
N ASP A 76 -5.90 -0.81 11.92
CA ASP A 76 -4.51 -0.40 12.12
C ASP A 76 -4.22 -0.06 13.58
N VAL A 77 -5.10 0.72 14.22
CA VAL A 77 -4.96 1.08 15.63
C VAL A 77 -4.95 -0.17 16.52
N LYS A 78 -5.83 -1.13 16.26
CA LYS A 78 -5.87 -2.39 17.02
C LYS A 78 -4.63 -3.25 16.84
N ILE A 79 -4.12 -3.36 15.63
CA ILE A 79 -2.86 -4.11 15.39
C ILE A 79 -1.68 -3.40 16.03
N LEU A 80 -1.62 -2.06 15.96
CA LEU A 80 -0.57 -1.27 16.61
C LEU A 80 -0.62 -1.41 18.13
N ASP A 81 -1.79 -1.38 18.76
CA ASP A 81 -1.95 -1.61 20.21
C ASP A 81 -1.44 -3.01 20.63
N LEU A 82 -1.81 -4.04 19.85
CA LEU A 82 -1.31 -5.39 20.11
C LEU A 82 0.22 -5.47 19.96
N LEU A 83 0.79 -4.78 18.97
CA LEU A 83 2.22 -4.80 18.71
C LEU A 83 3.00 -3.97 19.74
N GLU A 84 2.41 -2.88 20.24
CA GLU A 84 3.00 -2.05 21.30
C GLU A 84 3.18 -2.82 22.60
N ARG A 85 2.23 -3.66 22.96
CA ARG A 85 2.36 -4.57 24.14
C ARG A 85 3.57 -5.50 24.04
N ALA A 86 3.96 -5.87 22.82
CA ALA A 86 5.15 -6.68 22.57
C ALA A 86 6.44 -5.85 22.43
N ASN A 87 6.29 -4.54 22.29
CA ASN A 87 7.37 -3.55 22.09
C ASN A 87 7.22 -2.39 23.09
N PRO A 88 7.31 -2.62 24.40
CA PRO A 88 7.19 -1.57 25.39
C PRO A 88 8.29 -0.52 25.15
N GLY A 89 7.90 0.75 25.02
CA GLY A 89 8.82 1.85 24.73
C GLY A 89 8.70 2.46 23.32
N GLY A 90 7.75 1.99 22.49
CA GLY A 90 7.37 2.66 21.24
C GLY A 90 8.11 2.18 19.99
N GLN A 91 8.25 3.07 19.00
CA GLN A 91 8.84 2.72 17.70
C GLN A 91 10.35 2.53 17.79
N ASN A 92 10.79 1.30 17.56
CA ASN A 92 12.19 0.89 17.68
C ASN A 92 12.96 1.01 16.37
N TRP A 93 12.87 2.15 15.68
CA TRP A 93 13.65 2.42 14.49
C TRP A 93 15.00 3.05 14.83
N ASP A 94 16.08 2.40 14.43
CA ASP A 94 17.40 2.99 14.39
C ASP A 94 17.64 3.60 13.00
N THR A 95 17.55 4.91 12.92
CA THR A 95 17.77 5.66 11.68
C THR A 95 19.22 6.00 11.41
N LYS A 96 20.11 5.75 12.39
CA LYS A 96 21.55 6.00 12.27
C LYS A 96 22.29 4.87 11.59
N THR A 97 21.81 3.65 11.78
CA THR A 97 22.39 2.47 11.12
C THR A 97 21.86 2.39 9.68
N PRO A 98 22.72 2.50 8.66
CA PRO A 98 22.30 2.39 7.26
C PRO A 98 21.65 1.04 7.00
N ASN A 99 20.56 1.04 6.22
CA ASN A 99 20.03 -0.15 5.59
C ASN A 99 20.50 -0.20 4.13
N PRO A 100 21.51 -1.00 3.78
CA PRO A 100 22.10 -0.98 2.44
C PRO A 100 21.13 -1.48 1.35
N LYS A 101 20.13 -2.28 1.73
CA LYS A 101 19.14 -2.87 0.81
C LYS A 101 17.79 -2.17 0.78
N GLY A 102 17.58 -1.18 1.60
CA GLY A 102 16.32 -0.45 1.72
C GLY A 102 16.48 1.04 2.01
N PRO A 103 15.41 1.82 1.80
CA PRO A 103 15.43 3.26 2.00
C PRO A 103 15.37 3.70 3.48
N TYR A 104 15.26 2.74 4.40
CA TYR A 104 15.02 3.02 5.83
C TYR A 104 16.22 2.59 6.67
N GLY A 105 16.18 3.01 7.95
CA GLY A 105 17.06 2.48 8.98
C GLY A 105 16.73 1.04 9.33
N LYS A 106 17.16 0.62 10.52
CA LYS A 106 16.94 -0.73 11.04
C LYS A 106 15.81 -0.73 12.06
N PHE A 107 14.86 -1.65 11.94
CA PHE A 107 13.82 -1.86 12.94
C PHE A 107 14.28 -2.87 13.98
N ASN A 108 14.44 -2.44 15.23
CA ASN A 108 14.90 -3.28 16.32
C ASN A 108 13.76 -3.88 17.17
N GLY A 109 12.50 -3.56 16.85
CA GLY A 109 11.32 -4.10 17.52
C GLY A 109 10.94 -5.51 17.05
N LYS A 110 9.96 -6.10 17.73
CA LYS A 110 9.35 -7.38 17.34
C LYS A 110 8.28 -7.15 16.28
N THR A 111 8.31 -7.96 15.23
CA THR A 111 7.26 -8.02 14.21
C THR A 111 6.04 -8.79 14.71
N ILE A 112 4.94 -8.82 13.95
CA ILE A 112 3.76 -9.63 14.29
C ILE A 112 4.07 -11.13 14.40
N PHE A 113 5.09 -11.63 13.72
CA PHE A 113 5.52 -13.03 13.79
C PHE A 113 6.32 -13.31 15.05
N GLU A 114 7.21 -12.41 15.42
CA GLU A 114 8.05 -12.52 16.62
C GLU A 114 7.24 -12.24 17.89
N ALA A 115 6.30 -11.29 17.84
CA ALA A 115 5.38 -11.00 18.94
C ALA A 115 4.39 -12.14 19.21
N ALA A 116 3.98 -12.88 18.19
CA ALA A 116 3.09 -14.03 18.34
C ALA A 116 3.68 -15.14 19.23
N LYS A 117 4.98 -15.31 19.22
CA LYS A 117 5.67 -16.30 20.10
C LYS A 117 5.51 -16.00 21.59
N MET A 118 5.27 -14.75 21.96
CA MET A 118 5.09 -14.34 23.37
C MET A 118 3.70 -14.68 23.90
N ASN A 119 2.72 -14.89 23.03
CA ASN A 119 1.32 -15.17 23.36
C ASN A 119 0.96 -16.64 23.15
N VAL A 120 1.95 -17.54 23.22
CA VAL A 120 1.73 -18.99 23.02
C VAL A 120 1.01 -19.56 24.22
N SER A 121 -0.23 -20.02 24.02
CA SER A 121 -0.83 -21.01 24.94
C SER A 121 -0.19 -22.38 24.72
N PRO A 122 -0.18 -23.27 25.73
CA PRO A 122 0.38 -24.62 25.60
C PRO A 122 -0.25 -25.47 24.48
N GLU A 123 -1.42 -25.05 23.96
CA GLU A 123 -2.26 -25.84 23.04
C GLU A 123 -2.10 -25.48 21.56
N GLY A 124 -1.31 -24.49 21.20
CA GLY A 124 -1.09 -24.13 19.80
C GLY A 124 -0.33 -22.85 19.57
N ALA A 125 0.75 -22.92 18.83
CA ALA A 125 1.53 -21.76 18.46
C ALA A 125 0.69 -20.84 17.53
N GLN A 126 0.38 -19.64 18.00
CA GLN A 126 -0.14 -18.58 17.14
C GLN A 126 0.97 -18.16 16.17
N LYS A 127 0.75 -18.33 14.86
CA LYS A 127 1.77 -18.09 13.84
C LYS A 127 1.98 -16.62 13.53
N ALA A 128 1.00 -15.78 13.79
CA ALA A 128 1.07 -14.33 13.61
C ALA A 128 0.15 -13.64 14.60
N LEU A 129 0.61 -12.53 15.17
CA LEU A 129 -0.21 -11.69 16.04
C LEU A 129 -1.37 -11.08 15.23
N GLY A 130 -2.58 -11.12 15.80
CA GLY A 130 -3.74 -10.57 15.13
C GLY A 130 -5.01 -10.72 15.96
N TYR A 131 -6.12 -10.31 15.38
CA TYR A 131 -7.46 -10.44 15.97
C TYR A 131 -8.48 -10.71 14.86
N LEU A 132 -9.61 -11.32 15.21
CA LEU A 132 -10.73 -11.49 14.31
C LEU A 132 -11.68 -10.29 14.46
N PRO A 133 -11.91 -9.49 13.40
CA PRO A 133 -12.84 -8.37 13.47
C PRO A 133 -14.28 -8.84 13.71
N THR A 134 -15.04 -8.06 14.43
CA THR A 134 -16.49 -8.30 14.67
C THR A 134 -17.32 -7.88 13.46
N ASP A 135 -18.57 -8.36 13.40
CA ASP A 135 -19.49 -7.99 12.32
C ASP A 135 -19.77 -6.49 12.29
N GLU A 136 -19.82 -5.83 13.45
CA GLU A 136 -19.99 -4.38 13.56
C GLU A 136 -18.85 -3.60 12.92
N GLU A 137 -17.61 -4.09 13.05
CA GLU A 137 -16.44 -3.46 12.44
C GLU A 137 -16.44 -3.58 10.92
N TRP A 138 -17.12 -4.59 10.37
CA TRP A 138 -17.31 -4.77 8.93
C TRP A 138 -18.55 -4.06 8.37
N SER A 139 -19.40 -3.49 9.20
CA SER A 139 -20.72 -2.99 8.81
C SER A 139 -20.70 -1.78 7.87
N ALA A 140 -19.60 -1.03 7.84
CA ALA A 140 -19.51 0.22 7.10
C ALA A 140 -18.18 0.40 6.39
N PRO A 141 -17.99 -0.26 5.24
CA PRO A 141 -16.69 -0.38 4.56
C PRO A 141 -16.11 0.95 4.08
N ASN A 142 -16.92 1.94 3.82
CA ASN A 142 -16.53 3.24 3.27
C ASN A 142 -17.00 4.40 4.12
N ARG A 143 -17.28 4.18 5.39
CA ARG A 143 -17.61 5.23 6.34
C ARG A 143 -16.38 5.97 6.77
N TYR A 144 -16.26 7.19 6.37
CA TYR A 144 -15.18 8.08 6.76
C TYR A 144 -15.68 9.26 7.54
N GLU A 145 -16.75 9.85 7.04
CA GLU A 145 -17.36 11.07 7.55
C GLU A 145 -18.52 10.77 8.51
N ASP A 146 -19.11 9.60 8.34
CA ASP A 146 -20.33 9.20 9.03
C ASP A 146 -20.13 8.71 10.44
N HIS A 147 -18.93 8.77 10.93
CA HIS A 147 -18.88 8.69 12.34
C HIS A 147 -19.64 9.91 12.81
N PRO A 148 -20.82 9.77 13.37
CA PRO A 148 -21.58 10.92 13.76
C PRO A 148 -20.78 11.66 14.82
N VAL A 149 -19.96 12.60 14.34
CA VAL A 149 -19.67 13.77 15.12
C VAL A 149 -21.03 14.27 15.47
N GLY A 150 -21.58 13.79 16.55
CA GLY A 150 -22.88 14.19 16.89
C GLY A 150 -23.86 13.15 17.32
N SER A 151 -23.59 11.87 17.22
CA SER A 151 -24.47 10.91 17.84
C SER A 151 -24.03 10.63 19.27
N GLU A 152 -25.02 10.63 20.17
CA GLU A 152 -24.83 10.18 21.55
C GLU A 152 -24.27 8.76 21.65
N LYS A 153 -24.30 8.02 20.55
CA LYS A 153 -23.72 6.69 20.37
C LYS A 153 -22.33 6.73 19.76
N GLY A 154 -21.66 7.88 19.78
CA GLY A 154 -20.27 8.01 19.38
C GLY A 154 -19.43 6.91 20.00
N VAL A 155 -18.38 6.48 19.30
CA VAL A 155 -17.49 5.41 19.76
C VAL A 155 -17.09 5.67 21.19
N LYS A 156 -17.48 4.77 22.08
CA LYS A 156 -17.09 4.82 23.49
C LYS A 156 -15.58 5.02 23.58
N GLY A 157 -15.17 6.11 24.18
CA GLY A 157 -13.74 6.42 24.40
C GLY A 157 -13.16 7.52 23.51
N GLN A 158 -13.90 8.05 22.52
CA GLN A 158 -13.38 9.15 21.69
C GLN A 158 -13.84 10.56 22.14
N GLY A 159 -14.59 10.67 23.22
CA GLY A 159 -14.93 11.97 23.83
C GLY A 159 -15.87 12.85 23.01
N PHE A 160 -16.45 12.33 21.92
CA PHE A 160 -17.38 13.07 21.08
C PHE A 160 -18.81 12.83 21.55
N LYS A 161 -19.43 13.86 22.05
CA LYS A 161 -20.88 13.97 22.14
C LYS A 161 -21.38 14.75 20.94
N GLY A 162 -22.54 14.36 20.46
CA GLY A 162 -23.16 14.98 19.32
C GLY A 162 -23.19 16.50 19.35
N GLY A 163 -22.79 17.14 18.26
CA GLY A 163 -22.78 18.59 18.13
C GLY A 163 -21.67 19.30 18.90
N GLU A 164 -20.84 18.60 19.64
CA GLU A 164 -19.67 19.19 20.29
C GLU A 164 -18.57 19.48 19.26
N SER A 165 -17.81 20.53 19.51
CA SER A 165 -16.66 20.87 18.67
C SER A 165 -15.67 19.72 18.57
N LEU A 166 -15.08 19.52 17.39
CA LEU A 166 -13.95 18.63 17.18
C LEU A 166 -12.86 18.92 18.23
N PRO A 167 -12.10 17.89 18.65
CA PRO A 167 -10.95 18.13 19.52
C PRO A 167 -10.09 19.27 19.00
N GLN A 168 -9.55 20.07 19.90
CA GLN A 168 -8.67 21.20 19.55
C GLN A 168 -7.35 20.69 18.97
N HIS A 169 -7.36 20.26 17.72
CA HIS A 169 -6.17 19.92 16.95
C HIS A 169 -6.34 20.46 15.54
N LYS A 170 -5.24 20.66 14.82
CA LYS A 170 -5.32 21.02 13.40
C LYS A 170 -6.13 19.97 12.67
N THR A 171 -7.24 20.36 12.08
CA THR A 171 -8.07 19.48 11.26
C THR A 171 -7.27 19.02 10.04
N TRP A 172 -7.08 17.73 9.91
CA TRP A 172 -6.46 17.10 8.75
C TRP A 172 -7.07 15.74 8.49
N PHE A 173 -7.13 15.39 7.25
CA PHE A 173 -7.50 14.05 6.80
C PHE A 173 -6.85 13.76 5.46
N PHE A 174 -6.83 12.50 5.06
CA PHE A 174 -6.46 12.08 3.73
C PHE A 174 -7.14 10.76 3.40
N TYR A 175 -7.18 10.43 2.10
CA TYR A 175 -7.79 9.21 1.63
C TYR A 175 -6.73 8.13 1.43
N LEU A 176 -6.86 7.03 2.18
CA LEU A 176 -6.01 5.85 2.08
C LEU A 176 -6.68 4.80 1.20
N ALA A 177 -6.25 4.70 -0.04
CA ALA A 177 -6.67 3.63 -0.94
C ALA A 177 -5.96 2.32 -0.57
N ARG A 178 -6.70 1.22 -0.41
CA ARG A 178 -6.14 -0.06 0.05
C ARG A 178 -6.63 -1.24 -0.77
N ILE A 179 -5.70 -2.05 -1.22
CA ILE A 179 -5.91 -3.41 -1.74
C ILE A 179 -5.07 -4.40 -0.93
N CYS A 180 -5.12 -5.69 -1.26
CA CYS A 180 -4.16 -6.65 -0.71
C CYS A 180 -2.73 -6.28 -1.15
N ASN A 181 -1.79 -6.29 -0.21
CA ASN A 181 -0.38 -5.94 -0.47
C ASN A 181 0.42 -7.07 -1.12
N HIS A 182 -0.16 -8.26 -1.31
CA HIS A 182 0.54 -9.44 -1.84
C HIS A 182 1.95 -9.60 -1.25
N CYS A 183 2.03 -9.54 0.07
CA CYS A 183 3.25 -9.47 0.88
C CYS A 183 4.31 -10.50 0.47
N SER A 184 5.59 -10.16 0.66
CA SER A 184 6.70 -11.11 0.50
C SER A 184 6.65 -12.22 1.56
N TYR A 185 6.27 -11.85 2.79
CA TYR A 185 6.05 -12.77 3.91
C TYR A 185 4.58 -12.73 4.38
N PRO A 186 3.65 -13.41 3.67
CA PRO A 186 2.23 -13.27 3.96
C PRO A 186 1.83 -13.94 5.28
N ALA A 187 1.33 -13.16 6.24
CA ALA A 187 0.82 -13.70 7.50
C ALA A 187 -0.42 -14.61 7.29
N CYS A 188 -1.26 -14.29 6.30
CA CYS A 188 -2.42 -15.11 5.95
C CYS A 188 -2.01 -16.51 5.46
N LEU A 189 -0.92 -16.63 4.71
CA LEU A 189 -0.35 -17.89 4.24
C LEU A 189 0.19 -18.69 5.42
N ALA A 190 1.02 -18.07 6.25
CA ALA A 190 1.62 -18.72 7.42
C ALA A 190 0.58 -19.24 8.42
N ALA A 191 -0.56 -18.56 8.54
CA ALA A 191 -1.63 -18.94 9.47
C ALA A 191 -2.60 -19.99 8.92
N CYS A 192 -2.54 -20.34 7.62
CA CYS A 192 -3.51 -21.24 7.01
C CYS A 192 -3.26 -22.71 7.43
N PRO A 193 -4.16 -23.37 8.20
CA PRO A 193 -3.94 -24.74 8.64
C PRO A 193 -4.10 -25.77 7.51
N ARG A 194 -4.67 -25.39 6.38
CA ARG A 194 -4.91 -26.23 5.21
C ARG A 194 -3.91 -26.03 4.08
N ASN A 195 -2.94 -25.12 4.25
CA ASN A 195 -2.02 -24.69 3.18
C ASN A 195 -2.78 -24.33 1.89
N ALA A 196 -3.97 -23.72 2.04
CA ALA A 196 -4.81 -23.30 0.92
C ALA A 196 -4.36 -21.95 0.34
N ILE A 197 -3.47 -21.23 1.02
CA ILE A 197 -2.96 -19.94 0.55
C ILE A 197 -1.55 -20.18 0.03
N TYR A 198 -1.28 -19.66 -1.16
CA TYR A 198 0.00 -19.82 -1.84
C TYR A 198 0.42 -18.55 -2.55
N LYS A 199 1.70 -18.40 -2.76
CA LYS A 199 2.32 -17.34 -3.55
C LYS A 199 2.70 -17.88 -4.92
N ARG A 200 2.24 -17.21 -5.96
CA ARG A 200 2.52 -17.63 -7.34
C ARG A 200 4.01 -17.47 -7.65
N PRO A 201 4.65 -18.46 -8.26
CA PRO A 201 6.08 -18.39 -8.59
C PRO A 201 6.37 -17.43 -9.76
N GLU A 202 5.37 -17.09 -10.58
CA GLU A 202 5.53 -16.22 -11.74
C GLU A 202 5.64 -14.75 -11.34
N ASP A 203 4.73 -14.28 -10.49
CA ASP A 203 4.49 -12.86 -10.23
C ASP A 203 4.31 -12.50 -8.75
N GLY A 204 4.47 -13.45 -7.85
CA GLY A 204 4.36 -13.23 -6.41
C GLY A 204 2.96 -12.87 -5.92
N ILE A 205 1.94 -12.98 -6.75
CA ILE A 205 0.56 -12.75 -6.34
C ILE A 205 0.13 -13.85 -5.37
N VAL A 206 -0.37 -13.45 -4.20
CA VAL A 206 -0.84 -14.40 -3.18
C VAL A 206 -2.31 -14.71 -3.43
N LEU A 207 -2.63 -15.99 -3.61
CA LEU A 207 -3.96 -16.50 -3.91
C LEU A 207 -4.45 -17.48 -2.83
N ILE A 208 -5.76 -17.76 -2.86
CA ILE A 208 -6.42 -18.78 -2.03
C ILE A 208 -7.00 -19.84 -2.96
N ASP A 209 -6.52 -21.06 -2.81
CA ASP A 209 -7.12 -22.24 -3.46
C ASP A 209 -8.49 -22.50 -2.83
N GLN A 210 -9.55 -22.30 -3.60
CA GLN A 210 -10.92 -22.41 -3.15
C GLN A 210 -11.34 -23.84 -2.86
N GLU A 211 -10.71 -24.82 -3.49
CA GLU A 211 -10.98 -26.25 -3.26
C GLU A 211 -10.33 -26.75 -1.95
N ARG A 212 -9.15 -26.25 -1.61
CA ARG A 212 -8.45 -26.57 -0.36
C ARG A 212 -8.97 -25.79 0.83
N CYS A 213 -9.53 -24.60 0.60
CA CYS A 213 -10.04 -23.76 1.68
C CYS A 213 -11.23 -24.45 2.39
N ARG A 214 -11.22 -24.42 3.72
CA ARG A 214 -12.30 -24.97 4.58
C ARG A 214 -12.85 -23.93 5.57
N GLY A 215 -12.58 -22.64 5.32
CA GLY A 215 -13.17 -21.54 6.07
C GLY A 215 -12.76 -21.42 7.52
N TYR A 216 -11.58 -21.86 7.91
CA TYR A 216 -11.05 -21.71 9.29
C TYR A 216 -10.84 -20.27 9.72
N ARG A 217 -10.89 -19.30 8.81
CA ARG A 217 -10.76 -17.84 9.04
C ARG A 217 -9.45 -17.38 9.67
N LYS A 218 -8.46 -18.27 9.88
CA LYS A 218 -7.16 -17.89 10.45
C LYS A 218 -6.41 -16.85 9.60
N CYS A 219 -6.67 -16.82 8.29
CA CYS A 219 -6.14 -15.80 7.40
C CYS A 219 -6.75 -14.40 7.64
N LEU A 220 -8.01 -14.30 8.09
CA LEU A 220 -8.63 -13.04 8.49
C LEU A 220 -8.02 -12.52 9.79
N GLU A 221 -7.84 -13.43 10.76
CA GLU A 221 -7.23 -13.13 12.04
C GLU A 221 -5.79 -12.63 11.90
N ALA A 222 -4.98 -13.36 11.13
CA ALA A 222 -3.55 -13.12 11.00
C ALA A 222 -3.18 -11.96 10.08
N CYS A 223 -4.02 -11.61 9.09
CA CYS A 223 -3.71 -10.51 8.18
C CYS A 223 -3.71 -9.17 8.93
N PRO A 224 -2.56 -8.47 9.09
CA PRO A 224 -2.52 -7.22 9.82
C PRO A 224 -3.25 -6.09 9.08
N TYR A 225 -3.41 -6.21 7.76
CA TYR A 225 -4.13 -5.24 6.92
C TYR A 225 -5.62 -5.58 6.76
N LYS A 226 -6.09 -6.71 7.30
CA LYS A 226 -7.48 -7.19 7.22
C LYS A 226 -8.02 -7.24 5.78
N LYS A 227 -7.20 -7.76 4.86
CA LYS A 227 -7.56 -7.90 3.43
C LYS A 227 -7.89 -9.34 3.01
N SER A 228 -8.06 -10.25 3.95
CA SER A 228 -8.74 -11.54 3.75
C SER A 228 -10.16 -11.43 4.28
N LEU A 229 -11.13 -11.90 3.52
CA LEU A 229 -12.56 -11.81 3.81
C LEU A 229 -13.17 -13.22 3.76
N TYR A 230 -14.27 -13.44 4.46
CA TYR A 230 -14.94 -14.73 4.51
C TYR A 230 -16.29 -14.67 3.79
N ARG A 231 -16.54 -15.60 2.90
CA ARG A 231 -17.80 -15.78 2.19
C ARG A 231 -18.61 -16.88 2.84
N GLY A 232 -19.69 -16.52 3.52
CA GLY A 232 -20.54 -17.46 4.26
C GLY A 232 -21.27 -18.46 3.36
N THR A 233 -21.67 -18.05 2.15
CA THR A 233 -22.41 -18.89 1.21
C THR A 233 -21.57 -20.04 0.65
N THR A 234 -20.27 -19.86 0.45
CA THR A 234 -19.34 -20.90 -0.01
C THR A 234 -18.53 -21.52 1.12
N ARG A 235 -18.55 -20.91 2.31
CA ARG A 235 -17.73 -21.26 3.47
C ARG A 235 -16.22 -21.24 3.19
N THR A 236 -15.79 -20.34 2.29
CA THR A 236 -14.39 -20.14 1.92
C THR A 236 -13.96 -18.71 2.20
N SER A 237 -12.65 -18.52 2.31
CA SER A 237 -12.07 -17.19 2.38
C SER A 237 -11.72 -16.67 0.99
N GLU A 238 -11.90 -15.39 0.79
CA GLU A 238 -11.58 -14.70 -0.46
C GLU A 238 -10.75 -13.44 -0.20
N LYS A 239 -10.01 -12.99 -1.20
CA LYS A 239 -9.22 -11.74 -1.14
C LYS A 239 -8.90 -11.24 -2.54
N CYS A 240 -8.38 -10.02 -2.64
CA CYS A 240 -7.86 -9.47 -3.87
C CYS A 240 -6.93 -10.48 -4.58
N ILE A 241 -7.17 -10.71 -5.86
CA ILE A 241 -6.40 -11.59 -6.73
C ILE A 241 -5.44 -10.82 -7.64
N ALA A 242 -5.22 -9.51 -7.40
CA ALA A 242 -4.45 -8.60 -8.24
C ALA A 242 -4.87 -8.63 -9.73
N CYS A 243 -6.11 -8.99 -10.03
CA CYS A 243 -6.61 -9.21 -11.40
C CYS A 243 -5.64 -10.05 -12.25
N PHE A 244 -5.06 -11.12 -11.70
CA PHE A 244 -3.97 -11.89 -12.33
C PHE A 244 -4.20 -12.26 -13.80
N PRO A 245 -5.45 -12.52 -14.30
CA PRO A 245 -5.65 -12.78 -15.71
C PRO A 245 -5.28 -11.58 -16.60
N ARG A 246 -5.43 -10.35 -16.10
CA ARG A 246 -4.99 -9.14 -16.79
C ARG A 246 -3.48 -8.98 -16.76
N VAL A 247 -2.89 -9.24 -15.60
CA VAL A 247 -1.42 -9.19 -15.41
C VAL A 247 -0.70 -10.20 -16.30
N GLU A 248 -1.34 -11.33 -16.58
CA GLU A 248 -0.84 -12.36 -17.52
C GLU A 248 -1.07 -12.03 -19.02
N GLY A 249 -1.66 -10.89 -19.34
CA GLY A 249 -1.96 -10.50 -20.72
C GLY A 249 -3.18 -11.22 -21.33
N ARG A 250 -4.04 -11.87 -20.51
CA ARG A 250 -5.25 -12.56 -21.01
C ARG A 250 -6.44 -11.64 -21.25
N ASP A 251 -6.32 -10.33 -20.95
CA ASP A 251 -7.38 -9.38 -21.24
C ASP A 251 -7.36 -9.05 -22.75
N GLN A 252 -8.52 -9.18 -23.39
CA GLN A 252 -8.66 -8.94 -24.84
C GLN A 252 -8.23 -7.53 -25.27
N HIS A 253 -8.42 -6.53 -24.41
CA HIS A 253 -8.03 -5.15 -24.69
C HIS A 253 -6.51 -4.92 -24.59
N GLY A 254 -5.76 -5.85 -24.02
CA GLY A 254 -4.31 -5.75 -23.84
C GLY A 254 -3.48 -6.17 -25.06
N GLY A 255 -4.12 -6.84 -26.03
CA GLY A 255 -3.40 -7.38 -27.19
C GLY A 255 -2.32 -8.38 -26.82
N GLY A 256 -2.49 -9.15 -25.75
CA GLY A 256 -1.51 -10.09 -25.20
C GLY A 256 -0.50 -9.48 -24.22
N LEU A 257 -0.48 -8.16 -24.06
CA LEU A 257 0.43 -7.48 -23.14
C LEU A 257 -0.13 -7.48 -21.70
N PRO A 258 0.74 -7.55 -20.69
CA PRO A 258 0.36 -7.37 -19.30
C PRO A 258 -0.36 -6.04 -19.04
N MET A 259 -1.53 -6.13 -18.40
CA MET A 259 -2.35 -4.97 -18.06
C MET A 259 -2.45 -4.73 -16.57
N GLN A 260 -2.60 -3.48 -16.19
CA GLN A 260 -2.86 -3.08 -14.81
C GLN A 260 -4.22 -3.62 -14.32
N THR A 261 -4.36 -3.74 -13.00
CA THR A 261 -5.61 -4.18 -12.37
C THR A 261 -6.76 -3.23 -12.67
N ARG A 262 -8.00 -3.71 -12.58
CA ARG A 262 -9.21 -2.90 -12.82
C ARG A 262 -9.28 -1.66 -11.95
N CYS A 263 -8.91 -1.78 -10.68
CA CYS A 263 -8.93 -0.64 -9.75
C CYS A 263 -7.87 0.43 -10.07
N MET A 264 -6.78 0.07 -10.76
CA MET A 264 -5.80 1.04 -11.24
C MET A 264 -6.27 1.72 -12.51
N ALA A 265 -6.77 0.93 -13.47
CA ALA A 265 -7.30 1.44 -14.72
C ALA A 265 -8.50 2.40 -14.54
N ALA A 266 -9.33 2.19 -13.51
CA ALA A 266 -10.51 3.03 -13.23
C ALA A 266 -10.21 4.25 -12.35
N CYS A 267 -8.95 4.52 -12.01
CA CYS A 267 -8.61 5.61 -11.09
C CYS A 267 -8.68 6.98 -11.77
N ILE A 268 -9.70 7.78 -11.44
CA ILE A 268 -9.92 9.12 -12.00
C ILE A 268 -8.80 10.09 -11.61
N GLY A 269 -8.32 10.02 -10.37
CA GLY A 269 -7.24 10.88 -9.87
C GLY A 269 -5.84 10.48 -10.34
N HIS A 270 -5.73 9.43 -11.16
CA HIS A 270 -4.45 8.90 -11.67
C HIS A 270 -3.40 8.74 -10.55
N ILE A 271 -3.84 8.20 -9.40
CA ILE A 271 -2.96 8.06 -8.23
C ILE A 271 -2.17 6.75 -8.24
N ARG A 272 -2.43 5.85 -9.17
CA ARG A 272 -2.02 4.45 -9.10
C ARG A 272 -1.09 4.08 -10.24
N LEU A 273 0.00 3.42 -9.87
CA LEU A 273 0.95 2.80 -10.78
C LEU A 273 1.20 1.38 -10.32
N GLN A 274 1.18 0.43 -11.22
CA GLN A 274 1.47 -0.98 -10.96
C GLN A 274 2.57 -1.47 -11.87
N GLY A 275 3.36 -2.43 -11.38
CA GLY A 275 4.37 -3.11 -12.17
C GLY A 275 4.62 -4.52 -11.70
N LEU A 276 5.52 -5.15 -12.40
CA LEU A 276 6.19 -6.39 -12.03
C LEU A 276 7.68 -6.08 -11.96
N VAL A 277 8.33 -6.48 -10.88
CA VAL A 277 9.76 -6.26 -10.66
C VAL A 277 10.48 -7.59 -10.56
N GLU A 278 11.61 -7.72 -11.24
CA GLU A 278 12.44 -8.93 -11.17
C GLU A 278 13.02 -9.10 -9.77
N MET A 279 13.08 -10.35 -9.31
CA MET A 279 13.57 -10.70 -7.99
C MET A 279 14.93 -11.39 -8.06
N ASN A 280 15.77 -11.13 -7.06
CA ASN A 280 16.97 -11.90 -6.77
C ASN A 280 16.60 -13.18 -5.99
N GLN A 281 17.52 -14.13 -5.95
CA GLN A 281 17.34 -15.38 -5.21
C GLN A 281 17.25 -15.17 -3.68
N ASP A 282 17.77 -14.06 -3.18
CA ASP A 282 17.71 -13.70 -1.74
C ASP A 282 16.41 -12.96 -1.35
N GLY A 283 15.46 -12.81 -2.28
CA GLY A 283 14.19 -12.17 -2.05
C GLY A 283 14.21 -10.63 -2.15
N THR A 284 15.34 -10.05 -2.52
CA THR A 284 15.43 -8.62 -2.80
C THR A 284 15.07 -8.32 -4.25
N TRP A 285 14.72 -7.07 -4.54
CA TRP A 285 14.46 -6.62 -5.90
C TRP A 285 15.75 -6.54 -6.69
N LYS A 286 15.73 -7.04 -7.93
CA LYS A 286 16.84 -6.85 -8.85
C LYS A 286 16.94 -5.39 -9.24
N GLU A 287 18.16 -4.88 -9.22
CA GLU A 287 18.41 -3.48 -9.58
C GLU A 287 18.03 -3.22 -11.04
N ASN A 288 17.11 -2.27 -11.24
CA ASN A 288 16.70 -1.79 -12.56
C ASN A 288 16.25 -0.33 -12.46
N ARG A 289 17.18 0.60 -12.60
CA ARG A 289 16.91 2.04 -12.49
C ARG A 289 15.84 2.53 -13.48
N HIS A 290 15.70 1.88 -14.62
CA HIS A 290 14.71 2.24 -15.65
C HIS A 290 13.32 1.63 -15.40
N SER A 291 13.14 0.81 -14.37
CA SER A 291 11.81 0.40 -13.90
C SER A 291 11.18 1.53 -13.10
N PRO A 292 9.95 1.97 -13.44
CA PRO A 292 9.30 3.06 -12.71
C PRO A 292 9.13 2.78 -11.22
N LEU A 293 8.80 1.53 -10.86
CA LEU A 293 8.65 1.14 -9.46
C LEU A 293 9.97 1.14 -8.72
N TYR A 294 11.03 0.54 -9.32
CA TYR A 294 12.34 0.53 -8.70
C TYR A 294 12.86 1.96 -8.47
N TYR A 295 12.68 2.83 -9.47
CA TYR A 295 13.03 4.23 -9.34
C TYR A 295 12.32 4.92 -8.16
N LEU A 296 10.99 4.82 -8.10
CA LEU A 296 10.20 5.50 -7.06
C LEU A 296 10.53 5.02 -5.64
N ILE A 297 10.86 3.72 -5.47
CA ILE A 297 11.04 3.09 -4.17
C ILE A 297 12.51 3.09 -3.73
N HIS A 298 13.44 2.72 -4.61
CA HIS A 298 14.85 2.51 -4.25
C HIS A 298 15.75 3.69 -4.63
N VAL A 299 15.45 4.42 -5.71
CA VAL A 299 16.26 5.55 -6.19
C VAL A 299 15.76 6.86 -5.62
N ALA A 300 14.55 7.27 -5.98
CA ALA A 300 13.93 8.51 -5.51
C ALA A 300 13.47 8.42 -4.05
N LYS A 301 13.17 7.22 -3.56
CA LYS A 301 12.72 6.91 -2.19
C LYS A 301 11.49 7.74 -1.74
N VAL A 302 10.60 8.03 -2.70
CA VAL A 302 9.38 8.80 -2.44
C VAL A 302 8.17 7.92 -2.12
N ALA A 303 8.23 6.63 -2.48
CA ALA A 303 7.18 5.66 -2.24
C ALA A 303 7.58 4.70 -1.11
N LEU A 304 6.75 4.65 -0.06
CA LEU A 304 7.04 3.99 1.21
C LEU A 304 6.04 2.85 1.48
N PRO A 305 6.44 1.74 2.12
CA PRO A 305 5.54 0.64 2.45
C PRO A 305 4.58 1.03 3.57
N LEU A 306 3.42 0.38 3.61
CA LEU A 306 2.42 0.57 4.66
C LEU A 306 2.74 -0.31 5.87
N TYR A 307 2.97 0.29 7.04
CA TYR A 307 3.30 -0.40 8.30
C TYR A 307 4.42 -1.45 8.16
N PRO A 308 5.62 -1.06 7.73
CA PRO A 308 6.73 -2.00 7.55
C PRO A 308 7.09 -2.77 8.82
N GLN A 309 6.87 -2.17 10.01
CA GLN A 309 7.09 -2.78 11.32
C GLN A 309 6.25 -4.05 11.57
N PHE A 310 5.20 -4.30 10.80
CA PHE A 310 4.47 -5.55 10.87
C PHE A 310 5.31 -6.76 10.41
N GLY A 311 6.35 -6.53 9.61
CA GLY A 311 7.27 -7.58 9.16
C GLY A 311 6.78 -8.40 7.96
N THR A 312 5.61 -8.10 7.41
CA THR A 312 5.06 -8.86 6.27
C THR A 312 5.71 -8.51 4.94
N GLU A 313 6.53 -7.47 4.90
CA GLU A 313 7.16 -6.91 3.69
C GLU A 313 6.11 -6.69 2.58
N PRO A 314 5.21 -5.69 2.78
CA PRO A 314 4.15 -5.39 1.83
C PRO A 314 4.72 -4.88 0.49
N ASN A 315 4.13 -5.33 -0.62
CA ASN A 315 4.48 -4.86 -1.96
C ASN A 315 3.57 -3.73 -2.46
N GLY A 316 2.84 -3.11 -1.55
CA GLY A 316 2.09 -1.88 -1.77
C GLY A 316 2.81 -0.70 -1.13
N TYR A 317 3.13 0.29 -1.95
CA TYR A 317 3.87 1.48 -1.56
C TYR A 317 3.04 2.73 -1.76
N TYR A 318 3.36 3.77 -1.00
CA TYR A 318 2.57 5.00 -0.96
C TYR A 318 3.47 6.23 -0.99
N ILE A 319 3.16 7.20 -1.83
CA ILE A 319 3.72 8.55 -1.73
C ILE A 319 2.88 9.29 -0.68
N PRO A 320 3.48 9.64 0.48
CA PRO A 320 2.72 10.19 1.61
C PRO A 320 2.10 11.57 1.30
N PRO A 321 0.94 11.89 1.90
CA PRO A 321 0.32 13.20 1.75
C PRO A 321 1.12 14.27 2.50
N ARG A 322 1.38 15.42 1.84
CA ARG A 322 2.26 16.47 2.36
C ARG A 322 1.71 17.26 3.55
N TRP A 323 0.39 17.30 3.70
CA TRP A 323 -0.31 18.15 4.69
C TRP A 323 -0.61 17.44 6.02
N VAL A 324 -0.34 16.15 6.12
CA VAL A 324 -0.62 15.34 7.31
C VAL A 324 0.56 15.45 8.30
N PRO A 325 0.32 15.46 9.63
CA PRO A 325 1.37 15.48 10.64
C PRO A 325 2.40 14.36 10.45
N ARG A 326 3.67 14.71 10.52
CA ARG A 326 4.79 13.80 10.26
C ARG A 326 4.81 12.59 11.20
N THR A 327 4.53 12.80 12.47
CA THR A 327 4.52 11.73 13.48
C THR A 327 3.48 10.66 13.16
N TYR A 328 2.31 11.06 12.67
CA TYR A 328 1.29 10.11 12.22
C TYR A 328 1.74 9.32 10.99
N LEU A 329 2.30 10.01 9.99
CA LEU A 329 2.78 9.37 8.78
C LEU A 329 3.98 8.45 9.03
N GLN A 330 4.89 8.84 9.94
CA GLN A 330 6.04 8.00 10.33
C GLN A 330 5.59 6.70 11.00
N GLN A 331 4.51 6.73 11.79
CA GLN A 331 3.91 5.52 12.32
C GLN A 331 3.37 4.59 11.22
N MET A 332 2.77 5.16 10.16
CA MET A 332 2.20 4.40 9.05
C MET A 332 3.25 3.88 8.05
N PHE A 333 4.23 4.71 7.71
CA PHE A 333 5.12 4.47 6.57
C PHE A 333 6.60 4.34 6.96
N GLY A 334 6.90 4.38 8.26
CA GLY A 334 8.27 4.29 8.75
C GLY A 334 9.05 5.61 8.69
N PRO A 335 10.35 5.58 9.03
CA PRO A 335 11.15 6.79 9.25
C PRO A 335 11.52 7.56 7.97
N GLY A 336 11.30 6.99 6.78
CA GLY A 336 11.60 7.64 5.50
C GLY A 336 10.64 8.78 5.08
N VAL A 337 9.61 9.07 5.87
CA VAL A 337 8.53 10.01 5.54
C VAL A 337 9.03 11.42 5.24
N ASP A 338 9.90 11.96 6.07
CA ASP A 338 10.36 13.35 5.91
C ASP A 338 11.14 13.53 4.60
N ALA A 339 12.08 12.62 4.33
CA ALA A 339 12.86 12.64 3.09
C ALA A 339 11.96 12.43 1.85
N ALA A 340 10.98 11.53 1.93
CA ALA A 340 10.04 11.28 0.83
C ALA A 340 9.19 12.51 0.51
N ILE A 341 8.69 13.19 1.54
CA ILE A 341 7.85 14.40 1.35
C ILE A 341 8.70 15.58 0.89
N GLU A 342 9.92 15.74 1.38
CA GLU A 342 10.83 16.78 0.92
C GLU A 342 11.15 16.60 -0.57
N LYS A 343 11.53 15.38 -0.97
CA LYS A 343 11.79 15.04 -2.39
C LYS A 343 10.56 15.24 -3.27
N TYR A 344 9.40 14.80 -2.83
CA TYR A 344 8.15 14.99 -3.58
C TYR A 344 7.72 16.46 -3.66
N SER A 345 8.04 17.28 -2.66
CA SER A 345 7.70 18.70 -2.63
C SER A 345 8.63 19.58 -3.48
N ALA A 346 9.84 19.10 -3.76
CA ALA A 346 10.81 19.72 -4.65
C ALA A 346 11.39 18.67 -5.61
N PRO A 347 10.54 18.15 -6.53
CA PRO A 347 10.92 17.07 -7.42
C PRO A 347 11.95 17.55 -8.46
N ASP A 348 12.93 16.70 -8.74
CA ASP A 348 13.81 16.90 -9.90
C ASP A 348 13.11 16.52 -11.23
N ARG A 349 13.80 16.76 -12.35
CA ARG A 349 13.29 16.49 -13.71
C ARG A 349 12.86 15.04 -13.89
N GLU A 350 13.68 14.09 -13.40
CA GLU A 350 13.41 12.66 -13.54
C GLU A 350 12.14 12.26 -12.76
N LEU A 351 12.00 12.72 -11.52
CA LEU A 351 10.81 12.42 -10.71
C LEU A 351 9.54 13.02 -11.33
N LEU A 352 9.59 14.26 -11.81
CA LEU A 352 8.47 14.89 -12.51
C LEU A 352 8.03 14.07 -13.72
N ALA A 353 8.98 13.61 -14.52
CA ALA A 353 8.71 12.79 -15.71
C ALA A 353 8.10 11.44 -15.31
N VAL A 354 8.67 10.73 -14.33
CA VAL A 354 8.15 9.42 -13.90
C VAL A 354 6.74 9.53 -13.31
N LEU A 355 6.42 10.63 -12.63
CA LEU A 355 5.06 10.88 -12.12
C LEU A 355 4.02 11.03 -13.23
N GLN A 356 4.42 11.35 -14.47
CA GLN A 356 3.50 11.38 -15.64
C GLN A 356 3.04 9.99 -16.10
N LEU A 357 3.73 8.92 -15.70
CA LEU A 357 3.33 7.55 -16.05
C LEU A 357 2.04 7.10 -15.36
N PHE A 358 1.68 7.74 -14.24
CA PHE A 358 0.50 7.39 -13.47
C PHE A 358 -0.78 7.62 -14.28
N GLY A 359 -1.50 6.53 -14.57
CA GLY A 359 -2.79 6.57 -15.27
C GLY A 359 -2.75 6.94 -16.76
N LYS A 360 -1.58 6.98 -17.38
CA LYS A 360 -1.47 7.31 -18.82
C LYS A 360 -1.78 6.14 -19.74
N ASP A 361 -1.50 4.91 -19.31
CA ASP A 361 -1.86 3.69 -20.05
C ASP A 361 -2.34 2.61 -19.07
N HIS A 362 -3.14 1.68 -19.55
CA HIS A 362 -3.64 0.55 -18.76
C HIS A 362 -2.72 -0.67 -18.83
N ARG A 363 -1.73 -0.68 -19.72
CA ARG A 363 -0.69 -1.70 -19.80
C ARG A 363 0.38 -1.46 -18.74
N ILE A 364 1.08 -2.51 -18.34
CA ILE A 364 2.16 -2.39 -17.36
C ILE A 364 3.40 -1.84 -18.04
N CYS A 365 3.92 -0.72 -17.53
CA CYS A 365 5.18 -0.13 -17.95
C CYS A 365 6.34 -0.83 -17.22
N PHE A 366 7.19 -1.50 -17.97
CA PHE A 366 8.37 -2.21 -17.44
C PHE A 366 9.64 -1.37 -17.45
N ARG A 367 9.77 -0.50 -18.43
CA ARG A 367 10.93 0.37 -18.60
C ARG A 367 10.50 1.75 -19.11
N TYR A 368 11.19 2.77 -18.70
CA TYR A 368 11.02 4.12 -19.23
C TYR A 368 12.33 4.72 -19.73
N GLU A 369 12.22 5.70 -20.60
CA GLU A 369 13.26 6.60 -21.07
C GLU A 369 12.78 8.02 -21.01
N ILE A 370 13.68 8.97 -20.78
CA ILE A 370 13.38 10.40 -20.77
C ILE A 370 14.18 11.07 -21.87
N LYS A 371 13.48 11.81 -22.71
CA LYS A 371 14.07 12.76 -23.68
C LYS A 371 14.00 14.16 -23.08
N GLU A 372 15.15 14.75 -22.88
CA GLU A 372 15.25 16.09 -22.34
C GLU A 372 14.66 17.13 -23.30
N GLY A 373 13.83 18.00 -22.76
CA GLY A 373 13.21 19.11 -23.47
C GLY A 373 13.73 20.47 -22.99
N PRO A 374 13.32 21.54 -23.67
CA PRO A 374 13.69 22.89 -23.30
C PRO A 374 13.04 23.32 -21.97
N LYS A 375 13.67 24.29 -21.29
CA LYS A 375 13.06 24.95 -20.14
C LYS A 375 11.87 25.79 -20.60
N VAL A 376 10.69 25.56 -20.01
CA VAL A 376 9.43 26.22 -20.37
C VAL A 376 8.91 27.18 -19.29
N PHE A 377 9.36 27.00 -18.05
CA PHE A 377 8.92 27.84 -16.94
C PHE A 377 10.02 27.96 -15.88
N GLU A 378 10.08 29.13 -15.27
CA GLU A 378 10.97 29.40 -14.13
C GLU A 378 10.28 30.35 -13.15
N THR A 379 10.40 30.09 -11.87
CA THR A 379 9.90 30.97 -10.82
C THR A 379 10.75 30.82 -9.55
N GLU A 380 10.70 31.83 -8.70
CA GLU A 380 11.34 31.81 -7.40
C GLU A 380 10.29 31.99 -6.29
N VAL A 381 10.31 31.12 -5.30
CA VAL A 381 9.43 31.20 -4.13
C VAL A 381 10.24 30.99 -2.87
N ARG A 382 10.18 31.95 -1.95
CA ARG A 382 10.93 31.93 -0.68
C ARG A 382 12.45 31.68 -0.85
N GLY A 383 13.05 32.29 -1.86
CA GLY A 383 14.46 32.11 -2.16
C GLY A 383 14.84 30.76 -2.77
N LYS A 384 13.86 29.94 -3.10
CA LYS A 384 14.06 28.69 -3.86
C LYS A 384 13.65 28.88 -5.32
N LYS A 385 14.56 28.58 -6.23
CA LYS A 385 14.33 28.60 -7.66
C LYS A 385 13.66 27.32 -8.09
N PHE A 386 12.60 27.41 -8.90
CA PHE A 386 11.89 26.30 -9.47
C PHE A 386 11.90 26.43 -11.00
N GLU A 387 12.30 25.35 -11.66
CA GLU A 387 12.37 25.28 -13.11
C GLU A 387 11.52 24.10 -13.62
N LEU A 388 10.80 24.31 -14.70
CA LEU A 388 10.06 23.27 -15.40
C LEU A 388 10.61 23.13 -16.80
N TYR A 389 10.83 21.89 -17.20
CA TYR A 389 11.32 21.50 -18.52
C TYR A 389 10.26 20.68 -19.24
N ASN A 390 10.16 20.85 -20.55
CA ASN A 390 9.22 20.12 -21.40
C ASN A 390 9.81 18.74 -21.77
N ASP A 391 10.16 17.96 -20.76
CA ASP A 391 10.72 16.62 -20.93
C ASP A 391 9.65 15.66 -21.42
N THR A 392 10.03 14.73 -22.29
CA THR A 392 9.13 13.67 -22.78
C THR A 392 9.55 12.35 -22.15
N ILE A 393 8.63 11.68 -21.46
CA ILE A 393 8.83 10.31 -20.97
C ILE A 393 8.18 9.31 -21.93
N ILE A 394 8.92 8.25 -22.22
CA ILE A 394 8.50 7.13 -23.06
C ILE A 394 8.49 5.88 -22.21
N GLY A 395 7.35 5.18 -22.16
CA GLY A 395 7.18 3.92 -21.44
C GLY A 395 7.08 2.74 -22.39
N TYR A 396 7.67 1.62 -21.98
CA TYR A 396 7.73 0.40 -22.76
C TYR A 396 7.14 -0.78 -22.00
N ALA A 397 6.43 -1.64 -22.72
CA ALA A 397 5.99 -2.95 -22.25
C ALA A 397 7.17 -3.92 -22.11
N LYS A 398 6.89 -5.13 -21.61
CA LYS A 398 7.92 -6.16 -21.37
C LYS A 398 8.64 -6.60 -22.65
N ASP A 399 7.93 -6.64 -23.77
CA ASP A 399 8.46 -7.01 -25.10
C ASP A 399 9.18 -5.85 -25.82
N GLY A 400 9.28 -4.68 -25.18
CA GLY A 400 9.88 -3.49 -25.77
C GLY A 400 8.92 -2.63 -26.61
N THR A 401 7.64 -2.99 -26.71
CA THR A 401 6.63 -2.18 -27.38
C THR A 401 6.45 -0.86 -26.66
N LYS A 402 6.51 0.26 -27.39
CA LYS A 402 6.22 1.59 -26.85
C LYS A 402 4.71 1.68 -26.53
N ILE A 403 4.38 1.97 -25.28
CA ILE A 403 3.00 2.05 -24.78
C ILE A 403 2.62 3.45 -24.28
N ILE A 404 3.61 4.26 -23.89
CA ILE A 404 3.39 5.60 -23.37
C ILE A 404 4.37 6.54 -24.05
N GLU A 405 3.90 7.72 -24.45
CA GLU A 405 4.70 8.90 -24.77
C GLU A 405 3.96 10.13 -24.30
N THR A 406 4.53 10.87 -23.36
CA THR A 406 3.90 12.07 -22.81
C THR A 406 4.96 13.05 -22.34
N THR A 407 4.65 14.34 -22.49
CA THR A 407 5.49 15.42 -21.96
C THR A 407 5.11 15.77 -20.53
N VAL A 408 6.04 16.35 -19.80
CA VAL A 408 5.80 16.87 -18.46
C VAL A 408 4.88 18.09 -18.56
N GLU A 409 3.64 17.92 -18.13
CA GLU A 409 2.60 18.95 -18.18
C GLU A 409 2.22 19.48 -16.80
N GLU A 410 2.62 18.77 -15.73
CA GLU A 410 2.25 19.15 -14.37
C GLU A 410 3.05 20.37 -13.92
N PRO A 411 2.38 21.49 -13.64
CA PRO A 411 3.03 22.63 -13.02
C PRO A 411 3.46 22.24 -11.61
N LEU A 412 4.61 22.75 -11.19
CA LEU A 412 4.97 22.80 -9.78
C LEU A 412 3.88 23.56 -9.03
N HIS A 413 3.11 22.86 -8.21
CA HIS A 413 2.17 23.51 -7.32
C HIS A 413 2.92 24.16 -6.17
N ILE A 414 3.23 25.43 -6.35
CA ILE A 414 3.79 26.29 -5.32
C ILE A 414 2.62 26.96 -4.61
N ARG A 415 2.43 26.62 -3.33
CA ARG A 415 1.43 27.29 -2.52
C ARG A 415 1.96 28.66 -2.09
N PRO A 416 1.31 29.77 -2.45
CA PRO A 416 1.64 31.08 -1.88
C PRO A 416 1.45 31.07 -0.37
N ASP A 417 2.24 31.87 0.36
CA ASP A 417 2.16 31.97 1.82
C ASP A 417 0.79 32.44 2.31
N LYS A 418 0.10 33.21 1.50
CA LYS A 418 -1.23 33.76 1.79
C LYS A 418 -2.19 33.33 0.70
N HIS A 419 -2.73 32.14 0.83
CA HIS A 419 -3.83 31.69 -0.02
C HIS A 419 -5.13 31.81 0.77
N ALA A 420 -6.16 32.48 0.19
CA ALA A 420 -7.44 32.71 0.87
C ALA A 420 -8.14 31.42 1.31
N ASN A 421 -7.84 30.29 0.64
CA ASN A 421 -8.39 28.97 0.91
C ASN A 421 -7.34 28.00 1.50
N SER A 422 -6.22 28.49 1.99
CA SER A 422 -5.27 27.63 2.72
C SER A 422 -5.79 27.41 4.13
N ILE A 423 -6.21 26.20 4.38
CA ILE A 423 -6.51 25.70 5.72
C ILE A 423 -5.19 25.36 6.43
#